data_9523aa4546deddc1690199769e686743
#
_entry.id   9523aa4546deddc1690199769e686743
#
_cell.length_a   1.000
_cell.length_b   1.000
_cell.length_c   1.000
_cell.angle_alpha   90.00
_cell.angle_beta   90.00
_cell.angle_gamma   90.00
#
_symmetry.space_group_name_H-M   'P 1'
#
loop_
_entity.id
_entity.type
_entity.pdbx_description
1 polymer ?
#
loop_
_entity_poly.entity_id
_entity_poly.type
_entity_poly.pdbx_seq_one_letter_code
_entity_poly.pdbx_strand_id
1 'polypeptide(L)'
;VPELKSLMADVVISIVLILILTACMLTVWIYTSFINPIKKLQVAAQNIKDGNLDFTVDVETNDEIGELCRNFEEMRQRLKDNAEEKLSGERENKALISNIAHDLKTPITAVKGYAEGLIDGVADTPEKRDKYIRTIYNKANEMDTLINELTLYAKIDTNRIPYNFAKLNVAEYFNDCIEEIGLDLEAKNIGLAYFNYADEDVQIIADPEQLKRVVNNIVGNSVKYLDKQKGFINIRIKDVGDFIQVEIEDNGRGIAARDLPYIFDRF
;
A
#
# COMPACT_ATOMS: atom_id res chain seq x y z
N VAL A 1 47.23 4.84 79.73
CA VAL A 1 45.78 4.62 79.85
C VAL A 1 44.96 5.69 79.10
N PRO A 2 45.22 7.03 79.09
CA PRO A 2 44.44 7.99 78.31
C PRO A 2 44.70 7.89 76.84
N GLU A 3 45.86 7.67 76.32
CA GLU A 3 46.24 7.52 74.92
C GLU A 3 45.55 6.31 74.23
N LEU A 4 45.38 5.19 74.95
CA LEU A 4 44.68 4.02 74.44
C LEU A 4 43.19 4.29 74.26
N LYS A 5 42.57 5.10 75.12
CA LYS A 5 41.17 5.48 75.01
C LYS A 5 40.92 6.46 73.82
N SER A 6 41.85 7.40 73.60
CA SER A 6 41.75 8.30 72.46
C SER A 6 41.93 7.54 71.14
N LEU A 7 42.88 6.62 71.06
CA LEU A 7 43.11 5.80 69.88
C LEU A 7 41.92 4.88 69.58
N MET A 8 41.27 4.30 70.58
CA MET A 8 40.04 3.53 70.40
C MET A 8 38.87 4.41 69.93
N ALA A 9 38.76 5.66 70.46
CA ALA A 9 37.74 6.59 70.02
C ALA A 9 37.92 6.99 68.52
N ASP A 10 39.14 7.27 68.09
CA ASP A 10 39.48 7.60 66.70
C ASP A 10 39.22 6.44 65.75
N VAL A 11 39.50 5.20 66.14
CA VAL A 11 39.19 4.01 65.40
C VAL A 11 37.67 3.84 65.25
N VAL A 12 36.90 4.00 66.32
CA VAL A 12 35.43 3.90 66.29
C VAL A 12 34.82 5.00 65.38
N ILE A 13 35.31 6.23 65.51
CA ILE A 13 34.85 7.34 64.63
C ILE A 13 35.17 7.04 63.19
N SER A 14 36.34 6.53 62.85
CA SER A 14 36.71 6.15 61.46
C SER A 14 35.83 5.05 60.92
N ILE A 15 35.54 4.03 61.74
CA ILE A 15 34.62 2.94 61.32
C ILE A 15 33.21 3.49 61.05
N VAL A 16 32.69 4.37 61.91
CA VAL A 16 31.37 4.98 61.73
C VAL A 16 31.33 5.84 60.46
N LEU A 17 32.40 6.64 60.22
CA LEU A 17 32.50 7.45 59.00
C LEU A 17 32.53 6.58 57.74
N ILE A 18 33.28 5.49 57.73
CA ILE A 18 33.29 4.53 56.57
C ILE A 18 31.95 3.90 56.38
N LEU A 19 31.24 3.50 57.43
CA LEU A 19 29.88 2.93 57.32
C LEU A 19 28.88 3.94 56.77
N ILE A 20 28.95 5.21 57.19
CA ILE A 20 28.08 6.26 56.64
C ILE A 20 28.38 6.50 55.15
N LEU A 21 29.68 6.58 54.80
CA LEU A 21 30.08 6.81 53.40
C LEU A 21 29.69 5.66 52.48
N THR A 22 29.87 4.42 52.94
CA THR A 22 29.43 3.24 52.18
C THR A 22 27.89 3.17 52.04
N ALA A 23 27.15 3.51 53.09
CA ALA A 23 25.69 3.57 53.05
C ALA A 23 25.18 4.65 52.05
N CYS A 24 25.79 5.84 52.08
CA CYS A 24 25.48 6.91 51.13
C CYS A 24 25.80 6.50 49.71
N MET A 25 26.95 5.89 49.45
CA MET A 25 27.34 5.43 48.12
C MET A 25 26.39 4.36 47.60
N LEU A 26 25.99 3.42 48.43
CA LEU A 26 25.04 2.36 48.10
C LEU A 26 23.64 2.91 47.79
N THR A 27 23.19 3.90 48.55
CA THR A 27 21.91 4.56 48.35
C THR A 27 21.89 5.29 47.01
N VAL A 28 22.95 6.05 46.67
CA VAL A 28 23.05 6.73 45.36
C VAL A 28 23.11 5.72 44.25
N TRP A 29 23.87 4.65 44.40
CA TRP A 29 23.95 3.60 43.38
C TRP A 29 22.59 2.92 43.13
N ILE A 30 21.85 2.53 44.16
CA ILE A 30 20.51 1.94 44.04
C ILE A 30 19.56 2.95 43.37
N TYR A 31 19.63 4.21 43.74
CA TYR A 31 18.77 5.22 43.16
C TYR A 31 19.01 5.39 41.64
N THR A 32 20.27 5.48 41.23
CA THR A 32 20.64 5.70 39.82
C THR A 32 20.47 4.45 38.96
N SER A 33 20.81 3.26 39.50
CA SER A 33 20.78 2.02 38.73
C SER A 33 19.39 1.36 38.65
N PHE A 34 18.52 1.58 39.66
CA PHE A 34 17.20 0.91 39.68
C PHE A 34 16.03 1.87 39.74
N ILE A 35 16.02 2.80 40.71
CA ILE A 35 14.81 3.59 40.97
C ILE A 35 14.52 4.57 39.79
N ASN A 36 15.55 5.25 39.33
CA ASN A 36 15.39 6.25 38.25
C ASN A 36 14.94 5.63 36.91
N PRO A 37 15.55 4.55 36.40
CA PRO A 37 15.09 3.87 35.19
C PRO A 37 13.66 3.34 35.31
N ILE A 38 13.30 2.74 36.45
CA ILE A 38 11.92 2.25 36.68
C ILE A 38 10.91 3.40 36.64
N LYS A 39 11.22 4.57 37.22
CA LYS A 39 10.38 5.75 37.13
C LYS A 39 10.25 6.26 35.69
N LYS A 40 11.34 6.25 34.91
CA LYS A 40 11.29 6.59 33.48
C LYS A 40 10.35 5.67 32.71
N LEU A 41 10.44 4.35 32.95
CA LEU A 41 9.53 3.37 32.34
C LEU A 41 8.07 3.57 32.77
N GLN A 42 7.83 3.92 34.04
CA GLN A 42 6.47 4.23 34.51
C GLN A 42 5.86 5.42 33.78
N VAL A 43 6.64 6.51 33.61
CA VAL A 43 6.20 7.68 32.83
C VAL A 43 5.97 7.33 31.37
N ALA A 44 6.88 6.54 30.78
CA ALA A 44 6.76 6.08 29.42
C ALA A 44 5.49 5.23 29.20
N ALA A 45 5.18 4.32 30.13
CA ALA A 45 3.95 3.53 30.10
C ALA A 45 2.69 4.40 30.20
N GLN A 46 2.73 5.46 31.03
CA GLN A 46 1.63 6.40 31.13
C GLN A 46 1.44 7.19 29.81
N ASN A 47 2.53 7.66 29.20
CA ASN A 47 2.46 8.33 27.89
C ASN A 47 1.84 7.44 26.82
N ILE A 48 2.25 6.17 26.75
CA ILE A 48 1.65 5.20 25.80
C ILE A 48 0.16 5.03 26.07
N LYS A 49 -0.24 4.88 27.34
CA LYS A 49 -1.66 4.78 27.73
C LYS A 49 -2.46 5.99 27.28
N ASP A 50 -1.88 7.18 27.36
CA ASP A 50 -2.51 8.44 26.96
C ASP A 50 -2.43 8.69 25.43
N GLY A 51 -1.88 7.75 24.67
CA GLY A 51 -1.76 7.82 23.20
C GLY A 51 -0.61 8.68 22.69
N ASN A 52 0.25 9.16 23.59
CA ASN A 52 1.45 9.90 23.22
C ASN A 52 2.60 8.92 22.98
N LEU A 53 3.02 8.77 21.72
CA LEU A 53 4.14 7.92 21.30
C LEU A 53 5.38 8.76 20.90
N ASP A 54 5.31 10.10 20.96
CA ASP A 54 6.36 11.01 20.54
C ASP A 54 7.33 11.32 21.70
N PHE A 55 7.94 10.28 22.24
CA PHE A 55 9.00 10.37 23.23
C PHE A 55 10.01 9.24 22.99
N THR A 56 11.15 9.26 23.68
CA THR A 56 12.15 8.19 23.65
C THR A 56 12.47 7.74 25.07
N VAL A 57 12.78 6.46 25.23
CA VAL A 57 13.26 5.90 26.50
C VAL A 57 14.79 5.78 26.42
N ASP A 58 15.49 6.74 27.04
CA ASP A 58 16.95 6.71 27.06
C ASP A 58 17.48 5.54 27.90
N VAL A 59 18.40 4.78 27.29
CA VAL A 59 19.06 3.63 27.92
C VAL A 59 20.40 4.07 28.44
N GLU A 60 20.53 4.17 29.77
CA GLU A 60 21.76 4.64 30.45
C GLU A 60 22.63 3.50 30.97
N THR A 61 22.13 2.26 31.00
CA THR A 61 22.81 1.12 31.62
C THR A 61 22.90 -0.08 30.68
N ASN A 62 23.93 -0.93 30.85
CA ASN A 62 24.14 -2.16 30.10
C ASN A 62 23.84 -3.43 30.94
N ASP A 63 22.98 -3.28 31.93
CA ASP A 63 22.47 -4.35 32.77
C ASP A 63 21.07 -4.81 32.34
N GLU A 64 20.41 -5.65 33.13
CA GLU A 64 19.08 -6.20 32.89
C GLU A 64 18.03 -5.07 32.84
N ILE A 65 18.23 -3.98 33.56
CA ILE A 65 17.34 -2.81 33.50
C ILE A 65 17.52 -2.07 32.17
N GLY A 66 18.74 -1.94 31.69
CA GLY A 66 19.02 -1.38 30.37
C GLY A 66 18.42 -2.22 29.24
N GLU A 67 18.46 -3.54 29.37
CA GLU A 67 17.78 -4.44 28.43
C GLU A 67 16.24 -4.24 28.42
N LEU A 68 15.65 -4.11 29.62
CA LEU A 68 14.23 -3.82 29.77
C LEU A 68 13.86 -2.48 29.10
N CYS A 69 14.69 -1.43 29.29
CA CYS A 69 14.47 -0.15 28.63
C CYS A 69 14.55 -0.24 27.11
N ARG A 70 15.51 -1.01 26.56
CA ARG A 70 15.62 -1.25 25.10
C ARG A 70 14.38 -1.97 24.55
N ASN A 71 13.94 -3.04 25.19
CA ASN A 71 12.77 -3.79 24.79
C ASN A 71 11.50 -2.92 24.85
N PHE A 72 11.40 -2.02 25.83
CA PHE A 72 10.31 -1.09 25.97
C PHE A 72 10.31 -0.03 24.84
N GLU A 73 11.49 0.49 24.49
CA GLU A 73 11.66 1.45 23.39
C GLU A 73 11.33 0.80 22.04
N GLU A 74 11.75 -0.45 21.80
CA GLU A 74 11.39 -1.20 20.61
C GLU A 74 9.87 -1.40 20.52
N MET A 75 9.23 -1.76 21.63
CA MET A 75 7.76 -1.88 21.67
C MET A 75 7.08 -0.54 21.37
N ARG A 76 7.56 0.57 21.96
CA ARG A 76 7.03 1.91 21.68
C ARG A 76 7.18 2.27 20.21
N GLN A 77 8.35 2.00 19.61
CA GLN A 77 8.59 2.29 18.20
C GLN A 77 7.64 1.50 17.29
N ARG A 78 7.48 0.20 17.53
CA ARG A 78 6.52 -0.64 16.79
C ARG A 78 5.08 -0.13 16.91
N LEU A 79 4.68 0.32 18.11
CA LEU A 79 3.36 0.91 18.31
C LEU A 79 3.18 2.21 17.52
N LYS A 80 4.23 3.04 17.47
CA LYS A 80 4.23 4.28 16.68
C LYS A 80 4.10 3.99 15.19
N ASP A 81 4.94 3.09 14.68
CA ASP A 81 4.93 2.70 13.26
C ASP A 81 3.56 2.13 12.85
N ASN A 82 2.97 1.26 13.66
CA ASN A 82 1.63 0.71 13.43
C ASN A 82 0.54 1.79 13.47
N ALA A 83 0.65 2.77 14.37
CA ALA A 83 -0.31 3.87 14.45
C ALA A 83 -0.21 4.80 13.23
N GLU A 84 1.01 5.10 12.78
CA GLU A 84 1.26 5.91 11.57
C GLU A 84 0.77 5.19 10.31
N GLU A 85 1.05 3.90 10.16
CA GLU A 85 0.56 3.06 9.06
C GLU A 85 -0.98 3.04 9.01
N LYS A 86 -1.62 2.85 10.17
CA LYS A 86 -3.08 2.88 10.26
C LYS A 86 -3.67 4.23 9.86
N LEU A 87 -3.07 5.32 10.31
CA LEU A 87 -3.50 6.67 9.96
C LEU A 87 -3.31 6.97 8.47
N SER A 88 -2.21 6.50 7.87
CA SER A 88 -1.98 6.60 6.43
C SER A 88 -3.05 5.84 5.65
N GLY A 89 -3.31 4.58 6.01
CA GLY A 89 -4.35 3.76 5.38
C GLY A 89 -5.76 4.37 5.50
N GLU A 90 -6.09 4.97 6.66
CA GLU A 90 -7.37 5.68 6.81
C GLU A 90 -7.48 6.91 5.91
N ARG A 91 -6.38 7.67 5.73
CA ARG A 91 -6.35 8.83 4.82
C ARG A 91 -6.49 8.40 3.37
N GLU A 92 -5.75 7.36 2.96
CA GLU A 92 -5.84 6.78 1.62
C GLU A 92 -7.26 6.30 1.33
N ASN A 93 -7.90 5.61 2.27
CA ASN A 93 -9.28 5.11 2.11
C ASN A 93 -10.29 6.28 1.99
N LYS A 94 -10.13 7.35 2.78
CA LYS A 94 -10.97 8.54 2.64
C LYS A 94 -10.78 9.25 1.30
N ALA A 95 -9.55 9.38 0.83
CA ALA A 95 -9.23 9.96 -0.48
C ALA A 95 -9.85 9.11 -1.60
N LEU A 96 -9.72 7.79 -1.53
CA LEU A 96 -10.33 6.86 -2.47
C LEU A 96 -11.85 7.03 -2.55
N ILE A 97 -12.54 7.01 -1.41
CA ILE A 97 -14.01 7.20 -1.37
C ILE A 97 -14.41 8.54 -2.01
N SER A 98 -13.64 9.60 -1.73
CA SER A 98 -13.90 10.93 -2.30
C SER A 98 -13.74 10.94 -3.82
N ASN A 99 -12.68 10.33 -4.34
CA ASN A 99 -12.41 10.24 -5.77
C ASN A 99 -13.49 9.41 -6.48
N ILE A 100 -13.85 8.25 -5.92
CA ILE A 100 -14.93 7.41 -6.45
C ILE A 100 -16.25 8.16 -6.52
N ALA A 101 -16.60 8.87 -5.44
CA ALA A 101 -17.84 9.67 -5.41
C ALA A 101 -17.84 10.75 -6.49
N HIS A 102 -16.70 11.39 -6.74
CA HIS A 102 -16.52 12.35 -7.83
C HIS A 102 -16.68 11.70 -9.21
N ASP A 103 -16.02 10.57 -9.43
CA ASP A 103 -16.00 9.87 -10.73
C ASP A 103 -17.33 9.20 -11.08
N LEU A 104 -18.10 8.81 -10.06
CA LEU A 104 -19.48 8.36 -10.25
C LEU A 104 -20.46 9.55 -10.49
N LYS A 105 -20.24 10.70 -9.87
CA LYS A 105 -21.10 11.87 -10.01
C LYS A 105 -21.13 12.38 -11.45
N THR A 106 -20.00 12.36 -12.14
CA THR A 106 -19.87 12.86 -13.52
C THR A 106 -20.77 12.12 -14.49
N PRO A 107 -20.70 10.78 -14.64
CA PRO A 107 -21.57 10.03 -15.54
C PRO A 107 -23.04 10.08 -15.09
N ILE A 108 -23.34 10.08 -13.78
CA ILE A 108 -24.73 10.22 -13.27
C ILE A 108 -25.33 11.55 -13.72
N THR A 109 -24.57 12.65 -13.60
CA THR A 109 -25.03 13.98 -14.03
C THR A 109 -25.30 14.02 -15.52
N ALA A 110 -24.45 13.37 -16.34
CA ALA A 110 -24.65 13.25 -17.77
C ALA A 110 -25.89 12.42 -18.11
N VAL A 111 -26.08 11.26 -17.50
CA VAL A 111 -27.28 10.42 -17.68
C VAL A 111 -28.54 11.20 -17.36
N LYS A 112 -28.54 11.91 -16.21
CA LYS A 112 -29.68 12.75 -15.80
C LYS A 112 -29.97 13.86 -16.81
N GLY A 113 -28.95 14.59 -17.26
CA GLY A 113 -29.16 15.70 -18.23
C GLY A 113 -29.66 15.22 -19.59
N TYR A 114 -29.14 14.09 -20.13
CA TYR A 114 -29.63 13.53 -21.35
C TYR A 114 -31.04 12.94 -21.21
N ALA A 115 -31.38 12.34 -20.08
CA ALA A 115 -32.73 11.85 -19.80
C ALA A 115 -33.74 13.01 -19.68
N GLU A 116 -33.40 14.09 -18.96
CA GLU A 116 -34.18 15.31 -18.89
C GLU A 116 -34.42 15.91 -20.29
N GLY A 117 -33.37 16.00 -21.12
CA GLY A 117 -33.49 16.47 -22.52
C GLY A 117 -34.36 15.61 -23.39
N LEU A 118 -34.51 14.30 -23.15
CA LEU A 118 -35.48 13.43 -23.78
C LEU A 118 -36.92 13.72 -23.29
N ILE A 119 -37.11 13.91 -21.99
CA ILE A 119 -38.40 14.17 -21.35
C ILE A 119 -38.94 15.53 -21.80
N ASP A 120 -38.11 16.55 -21.82
CA ASP A 120 -38.46 17.93 -22.15
C ASP A 120 -38.59 18.16 -23.69
N GLY A 121 -38.36 17.11 -24.50
CA GLY A 121 -38.49 17.19 -25.96
C GLY A 121 -37.36 17.98 -26.64
N VAL A 122 -36.25 18.24 -25.97
CA VAL A 122 -35.06 18.90 -26.55
C VAL A 122 -34.45 18.05 -27.67
N ALA A 123 -34.55 16.72 -27.54
CA ALA A 123 -34.22 15.78 -28.61
C ALA A 123 -35.37 15.66 -29.60
N ASP A 124 -35.55 16.67 -30.42
CA ASP A 124 -36.67 16.88 -31.33
C ASP A 124 -36.63 16.01 -32.60
N THR A 125 -35.46 15.46 -32.95
CA THR A 125 -35.29 14.58 -34.13
C THR A 125 -34.93 13.13 -33.72
N PRO A 126 -35.27 12.15 -34.62
CA PRO A 126 -34.90 10.74 -34.37
C PRO A 126 -33.40 10.56 -34.12
N GLU A 127 -32.53 11.27 -34.84
CA GLU A 127 -31.08 11.19 -34.74
C GLU A 127 -30.60 11.72 -33.38
N LYS A 128 -31.18 12.83 -32.89
CA LYS A 128 -30.86 13.38 -31.57
C LYS A 128 -31.32 12.43 -30.46
N ARG A 129 -32.51 11.83 -30.61
CA ARG A 129 -33.00 10.83 -29.62
C ARG A 129 -32.08 9.62 -29.55
N ASP A 130 -31.70 9.06 -30.71
CA ASP A 130 -30.75 7.92 -30.74
C ASP A 130 -29.41 8.30 -30.10
N LYS A 131 -28.86 9.47 -30.41
CA LYS A 131 -27.64 9.97 -29.80
C LYS A 131 -27.76 10.09 -28.27
N TYR A 132 -28.87 10.64 -27.74
CA TYR A 132 -29.08 10.79 -26.30
C TYR A 132 -29.19 9.43 -25.62
N ILE A 133 -29.96 8.49 -26.19
CA ILE A 133 -30.08 7.13 -25.66
C ILE A 133 -28.74 6.41 -25.66
N ARG A 134 -27.97 6.47 -26.75
CA ARG A 134 -26.61 5.89 -26.80
C ARG A 134 -25.67 6.51 -25.77
N THR A 135 -25.78 7.82 -25.54
CA THR A 135 -24.96 8.49 -24.54
C THR A 135 -25.31 8.01 -23.12
N ILE A 136 -26.61 7.89 -22.82
CA ILE A 136 -27.09 7.34 -21.54
C ILE A 136 -26.55 5.91 -21.35
N TYR A 137 -26.69 5.05 -22.37
CA TYR A 137 -26.22 3.68 -22.34
C TYR A 137 -24.70 3.59 -22.09
N ASN A 138 -23.91 4.37 -22.82
CA ASN A 138 -22.46 4.39 -22.67
C ASN A 138 -22.05 4.86 -21.26
N LYS A 139 -22.73 5.90 -20.72
CA LYS A 139 -22.45 6.39 -19.37
C LYS A 139 -22.85 5.39 -18.27
N ALA A 140 -23.91 4.60 -18.51
CA ALA A 140 -24.28 3.51 -17.62
C ALA A 140 -23.21 2.40 -17.62
N ASN A 141 -22.67 2.04 -18.78
CA ASN A 141 -21.57 1.06 -18.87
C ASN A 141 -20.27 1.57 -18.22
N GLU A 142 -19.96 2.88 -18.37
CA GLU A 142 -18.83 3.47 -17.64
C GLU A 142 -18.99 3.32 -16.11
N MET A 143 -20.21 3.57 -15.58
CA MET A 143 -20.49 3.39 -14.15
C MET A 143 -20.38 1.92 -13.71
N ASP A 144 -20.87 0.98 -14.53
CA ASP A 144 -20.75 -0.44 -14.23
C ASP A 144 -19.27 -0.88 -14.13
N THR A 145 -18.43 -0.39 -15.04
CA THR A 145 -16.98 -0.62 -14.99
C THR A 145 -16.37 -0.08 -13.70
N LEU A 146 -16.67 1.16 -13.30
CA LEU A 146 -16.17 1.76 -12.07
C LEU A 146 -16.61 0.98 -10.82
N ILE A 147 -17.87 0.52 -10.76
CA ILE A 147 -18.39 -0.29 -9.66
C ILE A 147 -17.67 -1.64 -9.59
N ASN A 148 -17.40 -2.27 -10.71
CA ASN A 148 -16.66 -3.53 -10.76
C ASN A 148 -15.21 -3.37 -10.31
N GLU A 149 -14.53 -2.28 -10.68
CA GLU A 149 -13.20 -1.93 -10.22
C GLU A 149 -13.17 -1.70 -8.71
N LEU A 150 -14.14 -0.95 -8.17
CA LEU A 150 -14.28 -0.73 -6.73
C LEU A 150 -14.54 -2.03 -5.96
N THR A 151 -15.40 -2.89 -6.49
CA THR A 151 -15.70 -4.18 -5.88
C THR A 151 -14.46 -5.07 -5.82
N LEU A 152 -13.65 -5.06 -6.87
CA LEU A 152 -12.37 -5.77 -6.87
C LEU A 152 -11.43 -5.18 -5.82
N TYR A 153 -11.29 -3.85 -5.79
CA TYR A 153 -10.47 -3.18 -4.81
C TYR A 153 -10.83 -3.61 -3.37
N ALA A 154 -12.12 -3.57 -3.02
CA ALA A 154 -12.60 -3.99 -1.72
C ALA A 154 -12.29 -5.48 -1.40
N LYS A 155 -12.29 -6.36 -2.42
CA LYS A 155 -11.92 -7.77 -2.27
C LYS A 155 -10.40 -7.95 -2.08
N ILE A 156 -9.57 -7.18 -2.77
CA ILE A 156 -8.11 -7.22 -2.62
C ILE A 156 -7.72 -6.76 -1.22
N ASP A 157 -8.24 -5.61 -0.78
CA ASP A 157 -7.94 -5.01 0.51
C ASP A 157 -8.30 -5.92 1.70
N THR A 158 -9.37 -6.69 1.57
CA THR A 158 -9.78 -7.67 2.58
C THR A 158 -9.16 -9.05 2.42
N ASN A 159 -8.23 -9.24 1.48
CA ASN A 159 -7.63 -10.54 1.11
C ASN A 159 -8.68 -11.64 0.85
N ARG A 160 -9.82 -11.27 0.26
CA ARG A 160 -10.99 -12.13 0.01
C ARG A 160 -11.17 -12.51 -1.46
N ILE A 161 -10.15 -12.35 -2.29
CA ILE A 161 -10.21 -12.87 -3.65
C ILE A 161 -10.06 -14.38 -3.57
N PRO A 162 -11.07 -15.16 -3.95
CA PRO A 162 -10.92 -16.60 -4.08
C PRO A 162 -10.11 -16.88 -5.35
N TYR A 163 -8.77 -16.83 -5.25
CA TYR A 163 -7.92 -17.18 -6.38
C TYR A 163 -8.10 -18.64 -6.77
N ASN A 164 -8.33 -18.90 -8.05
CA ASN A 164 -8.42 -20.23 -8.61
C ASN A 164 -7.16 -20.55 -9.42
N PHE A 165 -6.06 -20.87 -8.72
CA PHE A 165 -4.80 -21.20 -9.36
C PHE A 165 -4.89 -22.50 -10.14
N ALA A 166 -4.53 -22.47 -11.43
CA ALA A 166 -4.46 -23.61 -12.33
C ALA A 166 -3.10 -23.65 -13.04
N LYS A 167 -2.73 -24.83 -13.53
CA LYS A 167 -1.62 -24.98 -14.47
C LYS A 167 -2.10 -24.54 -15.84
N LEU A 168 -1.44 -23.57 -16.42
CA LEU A 168 -1.73 -23.01 -17.72
C LEU A 168 -0.55 -23.24 -18.65
N ASN A 169 -0.82 -23.76 -19.86
CA ASN A 169 0.18 -23.73 -20.91
C ASN A 169 0.33 -22.29 -21.41
N VAL A 170 1.54 -21.77 -21.41
CA VAL A 170 1.81 -20.36 -21.74
C VAL A 170 1.42 -20.02 -23.17
N ALA A 171 1.78 -20.88 -24.12
CA ALA A 171 1.51 -20.64 -25.53
C ALA A 171 0.00 -20.64 -25.83
N GLU A 172 -0.74 -21.66 -25.36
CA GLU A 172 -2.19 -21.75 -25.56
C GLU A 172 -2.92 -20.57 -24.88
N TYR A 173 -2.61 -20.31 -23.62
CA TYR A 173 -3.30 -19.27 -22.86
C TYR A 173 -3.13 -17.86 -23.47
N PHE A 174 -1.90 -17.50 -23.83
CA PHE A 174 -1.65 -16.18 -24.41
C PHE A 174 -2.15 -16.09 -25.86
N ASN A 175 -2.14 -17.16 -26.64
CA ASN A 175 -2.75 -17.16 -27.97
C ASN A 175 -4.25 -16.85 -27.89
N ASP A 176 -5.00 -17.50 -26.99
CA ASP A 176 -6.42 -17.24 -26.78
C ASP A 176 -6.68 -15.80 -26.33
N CYS A 177 -5.89 -15.31 -25.35
CA CYS A 177 -6.01 -13.91 -24.90
C CYS A 177 -5.75 -12.90 -26.02
N ILE A 178 -4.73 -13.14 -26.84
CA ILE A 178 -4.32 -12.24 -27.91
C ILE A 178 -5.30 -12.25 -29.08
N GLU A 179 -5.92 -13.39 -29.40
CA GLU A 179 -6.96 -13.48 -30.41
C GLU A 179 -8.15 -12.57 -30.03
N GLU A 180 -8.62 -12.64 -28.78
CA GLU A 180 -9.72 -11.79 -28.30
C GLU A 180 -9.34 -10.30 -28.29
N ILE A 181 -8.16 -9.95 -27.77
CA ILE A 181 -7.65 -8.58 -27.77
C ILE A 181 -7.48 -8.05 -29.20
N GLY A 182 -7.01 -8.88 -30.11
CA GLY A 182 -6.78 -8.53 -31.50
C GLY A 182 -8.04 -8.06 -32.20
N LEU A 183 -9.17 -8.74 -31.99
CA LEU A 183 -10.46 -8.33 -32.54
C LEU A 183 -10.88 -6.93 -32.06
N ASP A 184 -10.70 -6.64 -30.78
CA ASP A 184 -11.03 -5.33 -30.21
C ASP A 184 -10.14 -4.21 -30.74
N LEU A 185 -8.84 -4.50 -30.92
CA LEU A 185 -7.87 -3.54 -31.44
C LEU A 185 -8.08 -3.28 -32.94
N GLU A 186 -8.39 -4.31 -33.73
CA GLU A 186 -8.72 -4.17 -35.14
C GLU A 186 -9.94 -3.28 -35.37
N ALA A 187 -11.00 -3.46 -34.56
CA ALA A 187 -12.19 -2.60 -34.61
C ALA A 187 -11.87 -1.12 -34.32
N LYS A 188 -10.77 -0.84 -33.64
CA LYS A 188 -10.28 0.51 -33.33
C LYS A 188 -9.17 0.99 -34.27
N ASN A 189 -8.84 0.24 -35.33
CA ASN A 189 -7.73 0.49 -36.26
C ASN A 189 -6.36 0.59 -35.55
N ILE A 190 -6.13 -0.21 -34.51
CA ILE A 190 -4.87 -0.29 -33.77
C ILE A 190 -4.16 -1.57 -34.23
N GLY A 191 -2.89 -1.45 -34.63
CA GLY A 191 -2.06 -2.59 -35.01
C GLY A 191 -1.62 -3.38 -33.77
N LEU A 192 -1.63 -4.71 -33.89
CA LEU A 192 -1.13 -5.63 -32.86
C LEU A 192 -0.05 -6.52 -33.46
N ALA A 193 1.09 -6.64 -32.77
CA ALA A 193 2.07 -7.68 -33.02
C ALA A 193 2.23 -8.55 -31.76
N TYR A 194 2.30 -9.85 -31.95
CA TYR A 194 2.48 -10.80 -30.88
C TYR A 194 3.63 -11.75 -31.19
N PHE A 195 4.51 -11.94 -30.24
CA PHE A 195 5.65 -12.84 -30.34
C PHE A 195 5.75 -13.67 -29.07
N ASN A 196 5.66 -14.97 -29.20
CA ASN A 196 5.95 -15.90 -28.12
C ASN A 196 7.35 -16.51 -28.35
N TYR A 197 8.23 -16.31 -27.36
CA TYR A 197 9.60 -16.86 -27.33
C TYR A 197 9.75 -17.97 -26.28
N ALA A 198 8.67 -18.34 -25.58
CA ALA A 198 8.67 -19.49 -24.68
C ALA A 198 8.43 -20.78 -25.47
N ASP A 199 9.00 -21.88 -25.00
CA ASP A 199 8.79 -23.20 -25.61
C ASP A 199 7.31 -23.63 -25.45
N GLU A 200 6.84 -24.51 -26.34
CA GLU A 200 5.43 -24.91 -26.40
C GLU A 200 4.94 -25.68 -25.15
N ASP A 201 5.83 -26.31 -24.42
CA ASP A 201 5.54 -27.12 -23.22
C ASP A 201 5.63 -26.33 -21.90
N VAL A 202 6.02 -25.06 -21.94
CA VAL A 202 6.16 -24.21 -20.75
C VAL A 202 4.81 -23.99 -20.08
N GLN A 203 4.77 -24.25 -18.76
CA GLN A 203 3.58 -24.09 -17.93
C GLN A 203 3.84 -23.10 -16.79
N ILE A 204 2.82 -22.33 -16.44
CA ILE A 204 2.78 -21.46 -15.26
C ILE A 204 1.64 -21.86 -14.33
N ILE A 205 1.76 -21.49 -13.06
CA ILE A 205 0.66 -21.59 -12.09
C ILE A 205 0.09 -20.18 -11.91
N ALA A 206 -1.10 -19.95 -12.43
CA ALA A 206 -1.77 -18.68 -12.32
C ALA A 206 -3.31 -18.85 -12.25
N ASP A 207 -4.01 -17.82 -11.82
CA ASP A 207 -5.45 -17.71 -11.98
C ASP A 207 -5.73 -17.13 -13.36
N PRO A 208 -6.39 -17.88 -14.27
CA PRO A 208 -6.57 -17.46 -15.66
C PRO A 208 -7.41 -16.18 -15.79
N GLU A 209 -8.43 -16.01 -14.94
CA GLU A 209 -9.29 -14.82 -14.98
C GLU A 209 -8.55 -13.58 -14.50
N GLN A 210 -7.79 -13.70 -13.41
CA GLN A 210 -7.03 -12.57 -12.89
C GLN A 210 -5.86 -12.19 -13.81
N LEU A 211 -5.18 -13.17 -14.40
CA LEU A 211 -4.11 -12.92 -15.37
C LEU A 211 -4.66 -12.21 -16.62
N LYS A 212 -5.78 -12.68 -17.17
CA LYS A 212 -6.48 -12.01 -18.30
C LYS A 212 -6.84 -10.57 -17.96
N ARG A 213 -7.30 -10.33 -16.74
CA ARG A 213 -7.64 -8.99 -16.26
C ARG A 213 -6.40 -8.08 -16.22
N VAL A 214 -5.25 -8.58 -15.75
CA VAL A 214 -3.99 -7.81 -15.76
C VAL A 214 -3.63 -7.41 -17.19
N VAL A 215 -3.63 -8.35 -18.11
CA VAL A 215 -3.31 -8.09 -19.54
C VAL A 215 -4.27 -7.05 -20.13
N ASN A 216 -5.58 -7.22 -19.93
CA ASN A 216 -6.61 -6.31 -20.43
C ASN A 216 -6.47 -4.90 -19.85
N ASN A 217 -6.12 -4.76 -18.57
CA ASN A 217 -5.90 -3.45 -17.94
C ASN A 217 -4.71 -2.72 -18.55
N ILE A 218 -3.59 -3.43 -18.78
CA ILE A 218 -2.40 -2.83 -19.39
C ILE A 218 -2.68 -2.44 -20.85
N VAL A 219 -3.29 -3.34 -21.64
CA VAL A 219 -3.68 -3.05 -23.04
C VAL A 219 -4.70 -1.92 -23.10
N GLY A 220 -5.67 -1.89 -22.19
CA GLY A 220 -6.66 -0.81 -22.08
C GLY A 220 -6.01 0.55 -21.83
N ASN A 221 -5.01 0.59 -20.95
CA ASN A 221 -4.19 1.79 -20.72
C ASN A 221 -3.42 2.18 -21.99
N SER A 222 -2.77 1.24 -22.64
CA SER A 222 -2.08 1.49 -23.91
C SER A 222 -3.03 2.13 -24.92
N VAL A 223 -4.22 1.55 -25.15
CA VAL A 223 -5.23 2.10 -26.07
C VAL A 223 -5.65 3.52 -25.68
N LYS A 224 -5.86 3.77 -24.39
CA LYS A 224 -6.29 5.09 -23.86
C LYS A 224 -5.26 6.19 -24.12
N TYR A 225 -3.98 5.85 -24.13
CA TYR A 225 -2.89 6.81 -24.27
C TYR A 225 -2.21 6.81 -25.63
N LEU A 226 -2.76 6.09 -26.61
CA LEU A 226 -2.36 6.22 -28.00
C LEU A 226 -2.80 7.59 -28.54
N ASP A 227 -1.83 8.37 -29.02
CA ASP A 227 -2.03 9.72 -29.55
C ASP A 227 -1.62 9.84 -31.03
N LYS A 228 -1.17 8.74 -31.64
CA LYS A 228 -0.73 8.70 -33.03
C LYS A 228 -1.83 8.26 -33.98
N GLN A 229 -1.75 8.73 -35.24
CA GLN A 229 -2.72 8.35 -36.30
C GLN A 229 -2.80 6.83 -36.57
N LYS A 230 -1.69 6.11 -36.32
CA LYS A 230 -1.63 4.65 -36.33
C LYS A 230 -1.12 4.18 -34.96
N GLY A 231 -2.07 3.81 -34.10
CA GLY A 231 -1.77 3.14 -32.84
C GLY A 231 -1.18 1.75 -33.10
N PHE A 232 -0.21 1.35 -32.28
CA PHE A 232 0.44 0.07 -32.39
C PHE A 232 0.79 -0.46 -31.00
N ILE A 233 0.47 -1.75 -30.76
CA ILE A 233 0.78 -2.46 -29.52
C ILE A 233 1.57 -3.70 -29.89
N ASN A 234 2.64 -3.97 -29.14
CA ASN A 234 3.51 -5.11 -29.31
C ASN A 234 3.56 -5.91 -28.01
N ILE A 235 3.22 -7.19 -28.06
CA ILE A 235 3.20 -8.09 -26.91
C ILE A 235 4.24 -9.17 -27.16
N ARG A 236 5.15 -9.35 -26.20
CA ARG A 236 6.19 -10.39 -26.25
C ARG A 236 6.14 -11.21 -24.97
N ILE A 237 6.18 -12.52 -25.14
CA ILE A 237 6.29 -13.48 -24.04
C ILE A 237 7.69 -14.08 -24.09
N LYS A 238 8.39 -14.10 -22.96
CA LYS A 238 9.75 -14.64 -22.84
C LYS A 238 9.84 -15.56 -21.62
N ASP A 239 10.48 -16.68 -21.80
CA ASP A 239 10.95 -17.50 -20.69
C ASP A 239 12.29 -16.93 -20.18
N VAL A 240 12.34 -16.58 -18.90
CA VAL A 240 13.54 -16.05 -18.24
C VAL A 240 13.99 -16.95 -17.07
N GLY A 241 13.73 -18.25 -17.20
CA GLY A 241 14.07 -19.27 -16.23
C GLY A 241 12.94 -19.57 -15.26
N ASP A 242 13.01 -19.09 -14.02
CA ASP A 242 11.95 -19.35 -13.02
C ASP A 242 10.66 -18.56 -13.26
N PHE A 243 10.64 -17.64 -14.25
CA PHE A 243 9.52 -16.74 -14.52
C PHE A 243 9.23 -16.62 -16.01
N ILE A 244 7.98 -16.32 -16.32
CA ILE A 244 7.57 -15.84 -17.63
C ILE A 244 7.47 -14.32 -17.60
N GLN A 245 8.19 -13.67 -18.49
CA GLN A 245 8.16 -12.23 -18.68
C GLN A 245 7.18 -11.88 -19.79
N VAL A 246 6.18 -11.03 -19.48
CA VAL A 246 5.23 -10.47 -20.43
C VAL A 246 5.59 -9.01 -20.66
N GLU A 247 5.98 -8.67 -21.87
CA GLU A 247 6.27 -7.30 -22.29
C GLU A 247 5.12 -6.78 -23.15
N ILE A 248 4.54 -5.65 -22.75
CA ILE A 248 3.53 -4.94 -23.53
C ILE A 248 4.06 -3.55 -23.82
N GLU A 249 4.27 -3.25 -25.09
CA GLU A 249 4.85 -1.99 -25.57
C GLU A 249 3.85 -1.30 -26.50
N ASP A 250 3.62 -0.02 -26.27
CA ASP A 250 2.81 0.82 -27.15
C ASP A 250 3.63 1.96 -27.76
N ASN A 251 3.10 2.57 -28.81
CA ASN A 251 3.69 3.72 -29.44
C ASN A 251 2.99 5.04 -29.06
N GLY A 252 2.29 5.08 -27.92
CA GLY A 252 1.59 6.26 -27.42
C GLY A 252 2.54 7.37 -26.89
N ARG A 253 1.94 8.29 -26.14
CA ARG A 253 2.65 9.46 -25.59
C ARG A 253 3.69 9.14 -24.50
N GLY A 254 3.69 7.91 -23.99
CA GLY A 254 4.56 7.50 -22.89
C GLY A 254 4.18 8.13 -21.55
N ILE A 255 5.01 7.85 -20.52
CA ILE A 255 4.86 8.34 -19.16
C ILE A 255 5.99 9.31 -18.85
N ALA A 256 5.67 10.51 -18.35
CA ALA A 256 6.69 11.47 -17.98
C ALA A 256 7.55 10.94 -16.82
N ALA A 257 8.85 11.20 -16.84
CA ALA A 257 9.79 10.69 -15.84
C ALA A 257 9.42 11.05 -14.38
N ARG A 258 8.77 12.20 -14.18
CA ARG A 258 8.28 12.62 -12.86
C ARG A 258 7.11 11.77 -12.34
N ASP A 259 6.36 11.13 -13.25
CA ASP A 259 5.15 10.37 -12.91
C ASP A 259 5.45 8.87 -12.74
N LEU A 260 6.61 8.39 -13.27
CA LEU A 260 7.04 6.99 -13.19
C LEU A 260 7.08 6.39 -11.77
N PRO A 261 7.54 7.12 -10.71
CA PRO A 261 7.54 6.57 -9.36
C PRO A 261 6.14 6.29 -8.80
N TYR A 262 5.12 6.92 -9.38
CA TYR A 262 3.74 6.92 -8.86
C TYR A 262 2.75 6.07 -9.68
N ILE A 263 3.21 5.42 -10.78
CA ILE A 263 2.31 4.66 -11.67
C ILE A 263 1.67 3.43 -11.01
N PHE A 264 2.22 2.98 -9.90
CA PHE A 264 1.67 1.89 -9.09
C PHE A 264 1.05 2.38 -7.79
N ASP A 265 1.11 3.69 -7.53
CA ASP A 265 0.44 4.28 -6.38
C ASP A 265 -1.08 4.22 -6.60
N ARG A 266 -1.79 4.08 -5.51
CA ARG A 266 -3.25 4.03 -5.52
C ARG A 266 -3.78 5.45 -5.57
N PHE A 267 -4.29 5.90 -6.73
CA PHE A 267 -4.99 7.18 -6.96
C PHE A 267 -4.20 8.45 -6.69
#